data_1053eea0a50c13185b0bf0ae01db1dc2
#
_entry.id   1053eea0a50c13185b0bf0ae01db1dc2
#
_cell.length_a   1.000
_cell.length_b   1.000
_cell.length_c   1.000
_cell.angle_alpha   90.00
_cell.angle_beta   90.00
_cell.angle_gamma   90.00
#
_symmetry.space_group_name_H-M   'P 1'
#
loop_
_entity.id
_entity.type
_entity.pdbx_description
1 polymer ?
#
loop_
_entity_poly.entity_id
_entity_poly.type
_entity_poly.pdbx_seq_one_letter_code
_entity_poly.pdbx_strand_id
1 'polypeptide(L)'
;GLSRTVTAGIISHVQRDTPTGSPFQRFIQTDAAINRGNSGGPLVNLAGEVIGVNSQIATSTGDYNGIGFALPSRDASQVYEQLRTTGKVRRGYLGVFLDSVKAEYAKVYGMRDERGAIVTHVRDADGPAAAAGLKAGDVIVEFDGKPVASAQDLISKVSSTGPDRSVVVAYLRDSGTAIERKNVTMRLGERPPNRTSRDGDRPTKLPVDPPAQEQKPFGLTLTAITPEMATSLNIDRTAGLVVKEISPESLIADVKLSSGVDAIGEGDIIQRINRKPVADPAAFGEIVRALKKGDAVVMHVLTPVSGTQTQLKIVQFTVQ
;
A
#
# COMPACT_ATOMS: atom_id res chain seq x y z
N GLY A 1 -7.69 -13.02 36.38
CA GLY A 1 -8.72 -12.67 35.40
C GLY A 1 -10.05 -13.29 35.74
N LEU A 2 -11.13 -12.75 35.21
CA LEU A 2 -12.47 -13.31 35.37
C LEU A 2 -12.57 -14.59 34.52
N SER A 3 -12.65 -15.77 35.16
CA SER A 3 -12.82 -17.04 34.46
C SER A 3 -14.30 -17.29 34.14
N ARG A 4 -14.58 -17.94 33.00
CA ARG A 4 -15.93 -18.33 32.53
C ARG A 4 -16.87 -17.13 32.33
N THR A 5 -16.34 -16.01 31.80
CA THR A 5 -17.14 -14.83 31.50
C THR A 5 -17.61 -14.86 30.04
N VAL A 6 -18.89 -14.55 29.84
CA VAL A 6 -19.47 -14.31 28.52
C VAL A 6 -19.79 -12.83 28.41
N THR A 7 -19.47 -12.24 27.27
CA THR A 7 -19.83 -10.85 26.90
C THR A 7 -20.70 -10.88 25.68
N ALA A 8 -21.59 -9.89 25.52
CA ALA A 8 -22.46 -9.77 24.36
C ALA A 8 -22.28 -8.41 23.67
N GLY A 9 -22.54 -8.38 22.39
CA GLY A 9 -22.47 -7.18 21.54
C GLY A 9 -22.92 -7.50 20.13
N ILE A 10 -22.55 -6.64 19.19
CA ILE A 10 -22.85 -6.79 17.77
C ILE A 10 -21.59 -6.87 16.93
N ILE A 11 -21.72 -7.30 15.68
CA ILE A 11 -20.66 -7.19 14.67
C ILE A 11 -20.74 -5.79 14.07
N SER A 12 -19.75 -4.97 14.41
CA SER A 12 -19.65 -3.59 13.92
C SER A 12 -19.06 -3.51 12.51
N HIS A 13 -18.21 -4.49 12.13
CA HIS A 13 -17.62 -4.58 10.80
C HIS A 13 -17.08 -6.00 10.54
N VAL A 14 -17.25 -6.51 9.32
CA VAL A 14 -16.89 -7.91 9.01
C VAL A 14 -15.47 -8.12 8.50
N GLN A 15 -14.78 -7.04 8.05
CA GLN A 15 -13.43 -7.12 7.46
C GLN A 15 -12.65 -5.82 7.73
N ARG A 16 -12.30 -5.56 8.98
CA ARG A 16 -11.53 -4.37 9.38
C ARG A 16 -10.04 -4.62 9.29
N ASP A 17 -9.33 -3.71 8.65
CA ASP A 17 -7.88 -3.60 8.80
C ASP A 17 -7.56 -2.94 10.14
N THR A 18 -6.55 -3.43 10.85
CA THR A 18 -6.16 -2.86 12.15
C THR A 18 -4.80 -2.16 12.03
N PRO A 19 -4.60 -1.00 12.70
CA PRO A 19 -3.36 -0.22 12.61
C PRO A 19 -2.11 -0.99 13.00
N THR A 20 -2.24 -1.93 13.93
CA THR A 20 -1.14 -2.77 14.45
C THR A 20 -1.18 -4.19 13.90
N GLY A 21 -2.15 -4.48 13.03
CA GLY A 21 -2.38 -5.81 12.46
C GLY A 21 -1.41 -6.14 11.33
N SER A 22 -1.24 -7.43 11.10
CA SER A 22 -0.55 -7.92 9.90
C SER A 22 -1.39 -7.56 8.67
N PRO A 23 -0.79 -7.06 7.57
CA PRO A 23 -1.49 -6.78 6.32
C PRO A 23 -2.15 -8.01 5.69
N PHE A 24 -2.01 -9.19 6.30
CA PHE A 24 -2.60 -10.46 5.86
C PHE A 24 -3.84 -10.85 6.64
N GLN A 25 -4.23 -10.06 7.63
CA GLN A 25 -5.32 -10.38 8.53
C GLN A 25 -6.36 -9.27 8.50
N ARG A 26 -7.57 -9.63 8.15
CA ARG A 26 -8.76 -8.82 8.34
C ARG A 26 -9.53 -9.36 9.51
N PHE A 27 -10.04 -8.47 10.34
CA PHE A 27 -10.71 -8.83 11.55
C PHE A 27 -12.20 -8.51 11.50
N ILE A 28 -12.98 -9.34 12.16
CA ILE A 28 -14.34 -9.00 12.59
C ILE A 28 -14.19 -7.98 13.71
N GLN A 29 -14.80 -6.82 13.57
CA GLN A 29 -14.91 -5.83 14.64
C GLN A 29 -16.20 -6.05 15.41
N THR A 30 -16.13 -6.02 16.74
CA THR A 30 -17.26 -6.15 17.64
C THR A 30 -17.15 -5.18 18.81
N ASP A 31 -18.27 -4.79 19.36
CA ASP A 31 -18.37 -4.07 20.64
C ASP A 31 -18.63 -5.01 21.82
N ALA A 32 -18.74 -6.32 21.60
CA ALA A 32 -18.67 -7.29 22.69
C ALA A 32 -17.32 -7.14 23.42
N ALA A 33 -17.35 -6.97 24.74
CA ALA A 33 -16.17 -6.64 25.51
C ALA A 33 -15.12 -7.76 25.45
N ILE A 34 -13.95 -7.44 24.88
CA ILE A 34 -12.78 -8.31 24.84
C ILE A 34 -11.76 -7.76 25.84
N ASN A 35 -11.41 -8.56 26.84
CA ASN A 35 -10.44 -8.23 27.87
C ASN A 35 -9.37 -9.31 27.94
N ARG A 36 -8.32 -9.06 28.72
CA ARG A 36 -7.27 -10.06 28.98
C ARG A 36 -7.88 -11.34 29.54
N GLY A 37 -7.67 -12.45 28.86
CA GLY A 37 -8.23 -13.76 29.14
C GLY A 37 -9.23 -14.26 28.09
N ASN A 38 -9.87 -13.36 27.33
CA ASN A 38 -10.80 -13.74 26.26
C ASN A 38 -10.06 -14.04 24.91
N SER A 39 -8.81 -13.62 24.77
CA SER A 39 -8.02 -13.88 23.54
C SER A 39 -7.83 -15.39 23.32
N GLY A 40 -8.10 -15.85 22.09
CA GLY A 40 -8.13 -17.27 21.73
C GLY A 40 -9.49 -17.94 21.99
N GLY A 41 -10.39 -17.30 22.75
CA GLY A 41 -11.77 -17.77 22.94
C GLY A 41 -12.64 -17.51 21.69
N PRO A 42 -13.78 -18.21 21.56
CA PRO A 42 -14.65 -18.08 20.42
C PRO A 42 -15.49 -16.79 20.47
N LEU A 43 -15.69 -16.17 19.31
CA LEU A 43 -16.80 -15.27 19.04
C LEU A 43 -17.91 -16.10 18.39
N VAL A 44 -19.08 -16.13 19.01
CA VAL A 44 -20.19 -16.98 18.54
C VAL A 44 -21.39 -16.12 18.13
N ASN A 45 -22.18 -16.63 17.19
CA ASN A 45 -23.47 -16.03 16.85
C ASN A 45 -24.60 -16.57 17.78
N LEU A 46 -25.82 -16.08 17.57
CA LEU A 46 -26.98 -16.49 18.34
C LEU A 46 -27.39 -17.98 18.17
N ALA A 47 -26.90 -18.63 17.10
CA ALA A 47 -27.07 -20.06 16.87
C ALA A 47 -25.98 -20.91 17.56
N GLY A 48 -25.04 -20.29 18.29
CA GLY A 48 -23.93 -20.98 18.92
C GLY A 48 -22.78 -21.35 17.96
N GLU A 49 -22.81 -20.88 16.72
CA GLU A 49 -21.77 -21.16 15.75
C GLU A 49 -20.57 -20.22 15.96
N VAL A 50 -19.35 -20.76 15.86
CA VAL A 50 -18.10 -19.97 15.96
C VAL A 50 -17.88 -19.19 14.67
N ILE A 51 -18.06 -17.87 14.74
CA ILE A 51 -17.86 -16.94 13.64
C ILE A 51 -16.46 -16.31 13.64
N GLY A 52 -15.75 -16.36 14.77
CA GLY A 52 -14.40 -15.81 14.90
C GLY A 52 -13.67 -16.31 16.14
N VAL A 53 -12.38 -15.98 16.19
CA VAL A 53 -11.49 -16.21 17.35
C VAL A 53 -11.03 -14.86 17.88
N ASN A 54 -11.34 -14.54 19.14
CA ASN A 54 -10.99 -13.28 19.77
C ASN A 54 -9.47 -13.07 19.77
N SER A 55 -9.01 -11.88 19.40
CA SER A 55 -7.59 -11.62 19.17
C SER A 55 -7.08 -10.40 19.94
N GLN A 56 -7.61 -9.22 19.66
CA GLN A 56 -7.07 -7.96 20.17
C GLN A 56 -8.15 -6.89 20.32
N ILE A 57 -7.77 -5.75 20.91
CA ILE A 57 -8.63 -4.57 21.07
C ILE A 57 -7.95 -3.35 20.44
N ALA A 58 -8.73 -2.35 20.02
CA ALA A 58 -8.19 -1.03 19.72
C ALA A 58 -8.13 -0.23 21.03
N THR A 59 -6.93 0.09 21.46
CA THR A 59 -6.74 0.82 22.72
C THR A 59 -5.47 1.67 22.68
N SER A 60 -5.52 2.80 23.36
CA SER A 60 -4.35 3.66 23.64
C SER A 60 -3.86 3.49 25.09
N THR A 61 -4.69 2.91 25.98
CA THR A 61 -4.42 2.77 27.41
C THR A 61 -4.12 1.32 27.82
N GLY A 62 -4.40 0.35 26.95
CA GLY A 62 -4.30 -1.08 27.24
C GLY A 62 -5.62 -1.71 27.71
N ASP A 63 -6.64 -0.90 28.00
CA ASP A 63 -7.96 -1.35 28.42
C ASP A 63 -8.96 -1.37 27.27
N TYR A 64 -10.02 -2.17 27.40
CA TYR A 64 -11.09 -2.23 26.42
C TYR A 64 -11.85 -0.90 26.31
N ASN A 65 -11.98 -0.39 25.09
CA ASN A 65 -12.55 0.92 24.80
C ASN A 65 -13.68 0.84 23.74
N GLY A 66 -14.51 -0.20 23.83
CA GLY A 66 -15.66 -0.39 22.93
C GLY A 66 -15.32 -0.99 21.57
N ILE A 67 -14.05 -1.33 21.29
CA ILE A 67 -13.63 -1.89 20.00
C ILE A 67 -12.80 -3.14 20.22
N GLY A 68 -13.38 -4.29 19.88
CA GLY A 68 -12.73 -5.59 19.88
C GLY A 68 -12.56 -6.14 18.46
N PHE A 69 -11.59 -7.03 18.29
CA PHE A 69 -11.27 -7.68 17.03
C PHE A 69 -11.16 -9.20 17.19
N ALA A 70 -11.82 -9.93 16.29
CA ALA A 70 -11.73 -11.38 16.20
C ALA A 70 -11.28 -11.81 14.80
N LEU A 71 -10.40 -12.80 14.71
CA LEU A 71 -10.02 -13.43 13.45
C LEU A 71 -11.24 -14.21 12.91
N PRO A 72 -11.67 -14.03 11.65
CA PRO A 72 -12.77 -14.79 11.07
C PRO A 72 -12.55 -16.30 11.17
N SER A 73 -13.59 -17.06 11.52
CA SER A 73 -13.49 -18.52 11.68
C SER A 73 -12.99 -19.23 10.42
N ARG A 74 -13.32 -18.71 9.22
CA ARG A 74 -12.81 -19.23 7.95
C ARG A 74 -11.28 -19.17 7.87
N ASP A 75 -10.69 -18.03 8.26
CA ASP A 75 -9.23 -17.85 8.22
C ASP A 75 -8.55 -18.70 9.30
N ALA A 76 -9.16 -18.75 10.49
CA ALA A 76 -8.70 -19.61 11.59
C ALA A 76 -8.70 -21.09 11.19
N SER A 77 -9.75 -21.58 10.53
CA SER A 77 -9.84 -22.95 10.03
C SER A 77 -8.75 -23.29 9.01
N GLN A 78 -8.48 -22.37 8.05
CA GLN A 78 -7.41 -22.56 7.08
C GLN A 78 -6.02 -22.65 7.74
N VAL A 79 -5.76 -21.82 8.73
CA VAL A 79 -4.51 -21.86 9.51
C VAL A 79 -4.42 -23.15 10.32
N TYR A 80 -5.51 -23.55 10.98
CA TYR A 80 -5.58 -24.79 11.75
C TYR A 80 -5.25 -26.01 10.90
N GLU A 81 -5.86 -26.15 9.71
CA GLU A 81 -5.60 -27.27 8.82
C GLU A 81 -4.14 -27.33 8.38
N GLN A 82 -3.53 -26.20 8.08
CA GLN A 82 -2.09 -26.17 7.73
C GLN A 82 -1.22 -26.59 8.93
N LEU A 83 -1.49 -26.07 10.13
CA LEU A 83 -0.75 -26.45 11.33
C LEU A 83 -0.91 -27.94 11.67
N ARG A 84 -2.12 -28.46 11.53
CA ARG A 84 -2.42 -29.87 11.79
C ARG A 84 -1.72 -30.80 10.81
N THR A 85 -1.62 -30.42 9.53
CA THR A 85 -1.08 -31.29 8.48
C THR A 85 0.42 -31.12 8.25
N THR A 86 0.96 -29.90 8.38
CA THR A 86 2.35 -29.58 8.03
C THR A 86 3.18 -29.00 9.18
N GLY A 87 2.55 -28.67 10.31
CA GLY A 87 3.19 -28.03 11.47
C GLY A 87 3.53 -26.56 11.26
N LYS A 88 3.28 -25.98 10.07
CA LYS A 88 3.59 -24.58 9.75
C LYS A 88 2.58 -23.97 8.79
N VAL A 89 2.45 -22.64 8.87
CA VAL A 89 1.61 -21.87 7.94
C VAL A 89 2.48 -21.35 6.80
N ARG A 90 2.20 -21.81 5.57
CA ARG A 90 2.85 -21.35 4.34
C ARG A 90 1.92 -20.40 3.61
N ARG A 91 2.41 -19.23 3.22
CA ARG A 91 1.63 -18.23 2.48
C ARG A 91 2.23 -17.96 1.12
N GLY A 92 1.36 -17.81 0.12
CA GLY A 92 1.77 -17.36 -1.20
C GLY A 92 2.39 -15.96 -1.14
N TYR A 93 3.26 -15.69 -2.11
CA TYR A 93 4.05 -14.46 -2.17
C TYR A 93 4.26 -14.02 -3.62
N LEU A 94 4.04 -12.73 -3.89
CA LEU A 94 4.31 -12.12 -5.19
C LEU A 94 5.66 -11.41 -5.24
N GLY A 95 6.14 -10.87 -4.12
CA GLY A 95 7.37 -10.09 -4.07
C GLY A 95 7.19 -8.64 -4.53
N VAL A 96 6.05 -8.03 -4.18
CA VAL A 96 5.74 -6.64 -4.53
C VAL A 96 5.26 -5.84 -3.31
N PHE A 97 5.47 -4.53 -3.35
CA PHE A 97 4.72 -3.57 -2.53
C PHE A 97 3.53 -3.06 -3.32
N LEU A 98 2.44 -2.79 -2.63
CA LEU A 98 1.16 -2.46 -3.24
C LEU A 98 0.52 -1.24 -2.59
N ASP A 99 -0.20 -0.45 -3.39
CA ASP A 99 -1.18 0.53 -2.93
C ASP A 99 -2.52 0.28 -3.62
N SER A 100 -3.60 0.84 -3.05
CA SER A 100 -4.93 0.69 -3.63
C SER A 100 -5.20 1.80 -4.65
N VAL A 101 -5.95 1.46 -5.71
CA VAL A 101 -6.51 2.45 -6.61
C VAL A 101 -7.54 3.29 -5.83
N LYS A 102 -7.44 4.62 -5.95
CA LYS A 102 -8.42 5.59 -5.45
C LYS A 102 -9.14 6.27 -6.61
N ALA A 103 -10.18 7.04 -6.30
CA ALA A 103 -10.99 7.75 -7.28
C ALA A 103 -10.15 8.63 -8.23
N GLU A 104 -9.17 9.32 -7.68
CA GLU A 104 -8.28 10.20 -8.44
C GLU A 104 -7.46 9.41 -9.47
N TYR A 105 -6.91 8.25 -9.06
CA TYR A 105 -6.16 7.38 -9.98
C TYR A 105 -7.07 6.86 -11.09
N ALA A 106 -8.24 6.35 -10.73
CA ALA A 106 -9.20 5.82 -11.69
C ALA A 106 -9.60 6.89 -12.72
N LYS A 107 -9.86 8.13 -12.28
CA LYS A 107 -10.20 9.26 -13.14
C LYS A 107 -9.07 9.62 -14.09
N VAL A 108 -7.83 9.78 -13.59
CA VAL A 108 -6.65 10.16 -14.39
C VAL A 108 -6.27 9.09 -15.41
N TYR A 109 -6.42 7.82 -15.04
CA TYR A 109 -6.07 6.68 -15.89
C TYR A 109 -7.25 6.13 -16.71
N GLY A 110 -8.41 6.78 -16.65
CA GLY A 110 -9.61 6.38 -17.42
C GLY A 110 -10.09 4.96 -17.07
N MET A 111 -9.91 4.52 -15.82
CA MET A 111 -10.41 3.24 -15.35
C MET A 111 -11.93 3.30 -15.15
N ARG A 112 -12.61 2.17 -15.31
CA ARG A 112 -14.08 2.08 -15.15
C ARG A 112 -14.53 2.22 -13.70
N ASP A 113 -13.67 1.85 -12.76
CA ASP A 113 -13.95 1.86 -11.32
C ASP A 113 -12.64 2.01 -10.51
N GLU A 114 -12.79 2.17 -9.20
CA GLU A 114 -11.70 2.36 -8.24
C GLU A 114 -11.09 1.03 -7.76
N ARG A 115 -11.21 -0.05 -8.54
CA ARG A 115 -10.72 -1.37 -8.16
C ARG A 115 -9.35 -1.65 -8.73
N GLY A 116 -8.53 -2.31 -7.92
CA GLY A 116 -7.21 -2.77 -8.31
C GLY A 116 -6.15 -2.53 -7.25
N ALA A 117 -5.00 -3.17 -7.45
CA ALA A 117 -3.81 -3.02 -6.62
C ALA A 117 -2.66 -2.50 -7.49
N ILE A 118 -2.14 -1.31 -7.17
CA ILE A 118 -1.02 -0.68 -7.88
C ILE A 118 0.27 -1.28 -7.34
N VAL A 119 1.12 -1.81 -8.20
CA VAL A 119 2.48 -2.23 -7.86
C VAL A 119 3.33 -0.97 -7.68
N THR A 120 3.76 -0.70 -6.46
CA THR A 120 4.63 0.45 -6.16
C THR A 120 6.11 0.08 -6.19
N HIS A 121 6.43 -1.19 -5.92
CA HIS A 121 7.80 -1.68 -6.01
C HIS A 121 7.83 -3.19 -6.23
N VAL A 122 8.75 -3.68 -7.06
CA VAL A 122 9.09 -5.10 -7.17
C VAL A 122 10.28 -5.36 -6.26
N ARG A 123 10.03 -6.08 -5.16
CA ARG A 123 10.94 -6.20 -4.03
C ARG A 123 12.19 -7.02 -4.32
N ASP A 124 11.98 -8.17 -4.95
CA ASP A 124 13.05 -9.15 -5.16
C ASP A 124 13.31 -9.27 -6.66
N ALA A 125 14.55 -8.98 -7.08
CA ALA A 125 14.94 -9.05 -8.50
C ALA A 125 14.75 -10.45 -9.10
N ASP A 126 14.91 -11.49 -8.28
CA ASP A 126 14.70 -12.90 -8.67
C ASP A 126 13.35 -13.44 -8.17
N GLY A 127 12.48 -12.55 -7.68
CA GLY A 127 11.18 -12.91 -7.11
C GLY A 127 10.12 -13.25 -8.18
N PRO A 128 8.97 -13.80 -7.74
CA PRO A 128 7.89 -14.20 -8.65
C PRO A 128 7.40 -13.09 -9.57
N ALA A 129 7.22 -11.88 -9.04
CA ALA A 129 6.75 -10.73 -9.81
C ALA A 129 7.78 -10.26 -10.86
N ALA A 130 9.07 -10.23 -10.50
CA ALA A 130 10.14 -9.88 -11.43
C ALA A 130 10.25 -10.91 -12.55
N ALA A 131 10.25 -12.20 -12.23
CA ALA A 131 10.28 -13.29 -13.21
C ALA A 131 9.07 -13.25 -14.16
N ALA A 132 7.91 -12.79 -13.68
CA ALA A 132 6.71 -12.59 -14.49
C ALA A 132 6.72 -11.27 -15.28
N GLY A 133 7.72 -10.41 -15.13
CA GLY A 133 7.84 -9.12 -15.81
C GLY A 133 6.87 -8.05 -15.32
N LEU A 134 6.35 -8.17 -14.10
CA LEU A 134 5.60 -7.10 -13.44
C LEU A 134 6.55 -5.95 -13.10
N LYS A 135 6.04 -4.72 -13.20
CA LYS A 135 6.82 -3.49 -12.97
C LYS A 135 6.07 -2.54 -12.03
N ALA A 136 6.81 -1.65 -11.40
CA ALA A 136 6.21 -0.53 -10.69
C ALA A 136 5.33 0.30 -11.65
N GLY A 137 4.15 0.69 -11.19
CA GLY A 137 3.11 1.36 -11.99
C GLY A 137 2.07 0.41 -12.61
N ASP A 138 2.27 -0.91 -12.61
CA ASP A 138 1.25 -1.86 -13.04
C ASP A 138 0.08 -1.86 -12.04
N VAL A 139 -1.14 -1.97 -12.55
CA VAL A 139 -2.35 -2.11 -11.72
C VAL A 139 -2.92 -3.51 -11.88
N ILE A 140 -2.80 -4.33 -10.86
CA ILE A 140 -3.36 -5.68 -10.86
C ILE A 140 -4.87 -5.59 -10.64
N VAL A 141 -5.65 -6.06 -11.62
CA VAL A 141 -7.11 -5.98 -11.64
C VAL A 141 -7.79 -7.34 -11.48
N GLU A 142 -7.06 -8.45 -11.71
CA GLU A 142 -7.58 -9.80 -11.57
C GLU A 142 -6.48 -10.76 -11.09
N PHE A 143 -6.82 -11.68 -10.21
CA PHE A 143 -5.95 -12.71 -9.67
C PHE A 143 -6.67 -14.06 -9.72
N ASP A 144 -6.12 -15.00 -10.46
CA ASP A 144 -6.65 -16.37 -10.64
C ASP A 144 -8.14 -16.38 -11.00
N GLY A 145 -8.53 -15.58 -12.01
CA GLY A 145 -9.91 -15.42 -12.50
C GLY A 145 -10.83 -14.60 -11.57
N LYS A 146 -10.34 -14.05 -10.46
CA LYS A 146 -11.14 -13.28 -9.51
C LYS A 146 -10.77 -11.79 -9.55
N PRO A 147 -11.75 -10.88 -9.67
CA PRO A 147 -11.47 -9.44 -9.62
C PRO A 147 -10.72 -9.04 -8.35
N VAL A 148 -9.81 -8.08 -8.46
CA VAL A 148 -9.07 -7.49 -7.34
C VAL A 148 -9.71 -6.15 -7.00
N ALA A 149 -10.24 -6.04 -5.78
CA ALA A 149 -10.91 -4.83 -5.31
C ALA A 149 -9.92 -3.78 -4.77
N SER A 150 -8.82 -4.21 -4.14
CA SER A 150 -7.84 -3.32 -3.51
C SER A 150 -6.51 -4.04 -3.32
N ALA A 151 -5.47 -3.32 -2.89
CA ALA A 151 -4.19 -3.92 -2.47
C ALA A 151 -4.39 -4.98 -1.38
N GLN A 152 -5.23 -4.67 -0.38
CA GLN A 152 -5.52 -5.58 0.72
C GLN A 152 -6.26 -6.85 0.26
N ASP A 153 -7.18 -6.72 -0.69
CA ASP A 153 -7.89 -7.85 -1.27
C ASP A 153 -6.92 -8.76 -2.04
N LEU A 154 -5.98 -8.20 -2.81
CA LEU A 154 -4.94 -8.96 -3.49
C LEU A 154 -4.03 -9.70 -2.49
N ILE A 155 -3.57 -9.02 -1.43
CA ILE A 155 -2.77 -9.62 -0.36
C ILE A 155 -3.48 -10.84 0.24
N SER A 156 -4.78 -10.71 0.52
CA SER A 156 -5.60 -11.79 1.06
C SER A 156 -5.68 -12.98 0.10
N LYS A 157 -5.97 -12.71 -1.20
CA LYS A 157 -6.05 -13.75 -2.25
C LYS A 157 -4.73 -14.50 -2.42
N VAL A 158 -3.62 -13.77 -2.52
CA VAL A 158 -2.28 -14.35 -2.66
C VAL A 158 -1.92 -15.19 -1.44
N SER A 159 -2.13 -14.66 -0.22
CA SER A 159 -1.79 -15.35 1.02
C SER A 159 -2.57 -16.64 1.22
N SER A 160 -3.85 -16.68 0.81
CA SER A 160 -4.71 -17.85 0.92
C SER A 160 -4.46 -18.91 -0.17
N THR A 161 -3.81 -18.53 -1.28
CA THR A 161 -3.57 -19.44 -2.40
C THR A 161 -2.40 -20.41 -2.13
N GLY A 162 -1.53 -20.08 -1.21
CA GLY A 162 -0.35 -20.89 -0.90
C GLY A 162 0.79 -20.75 -1.92
N PRO A 163 2.01 -21.13 -1.53
CA PRO A 163 3.17 -21.09 -2.41
C PRO A 163 3.14 -22.20 -3.48
N ASP A 164 4.03 -22.06 -4.45
CA ASP A 164 4.27 -23.01 -5.54
C ASP A 164 3.14 -23.18 -6.56
N ARG A 165 1.98 -22.55 -6.36
CA ARG A 165 0.88 -22.57 -7.32
C ARG A 165 1.11 -21.62 -8.48
N SER A 166 0.81 -22.11 -9.70
CA SER A 166 0.71 -21.25 -10.89
C SER A 166 -0.65 -20.56 -10.91
N VAL A 167 -0.64 -19.25 -11.09
CA VAL A 167 -1.83 -18.38 -11.13
C VAL A 167 -1.75 -17.45 -12.33
N VAL A 168 -2.91 -17.06 -12.85
CA VAL A 168 -3.00 -16.04 -13.89
C VAL A 168 -3.29 -14.70 -13.22
N VAL A 169 -2.49 -13.68 -13.57
CA VAL A 169 -2.64 -12.32 -13.11
C VAL A 169 -2.95 -11.41 -14.28
N ALA A 170 -4.10 -10.72 -14.26
CA ALA A 170 -4.41 -9.67 -15.22
C ALA A 170 -4.06 -8.30 -14.62
N TYR A 171 -3.36 -7.49 -15.39
CA TYR A 171 -2.94 -6.16 -14.97
C TYR A 171 -3.07 -5.15 -16.09
N LEU A 172 -3.17 -3.87 -15.70
CA LEU A 172 -3.15 -2.73 -16.60
C LEU A 172 -1.75 -2.10 -16.54
N ARG A 173 -1.18 -1.80 -17.69
CA ARG A 173 0.10 -1.11 -17.83
C ARG A 173 -0.05 0.13 -18.68
N ASP A 174 0.42 1.27 -18.15
CA ASP A 174 0.54 2.51 -18.91
C ASP A 174 1.76 2.45 -19.82
N SER A 175 1.54 2.47 -21.13
CA SER A 175 2.60 2.57 -22.15
C SER A 175 3.01 4.02 -22.45
N GLY A 176 2.41 5.01 -21.74
CA GLY A 176 2.54 6.44 -22.03
C GLY A 176 1.47 6.95 -22.99
N THR A 177 1.13 6.19 -24.02
CA THR A 177 0.10 6.52 -25.01
C THR A 177 -1.25 5.88 -24.70
N ALA A 178 -1.27 4.66 -24.17
CA ALA A 178 -2.46 3.89 -23.86
C ALA A 178 -2.33 3.10 -22.56
N ILE A 179 -3.46 2.72 -22.00
CA ILE A 179 -3.54 1.74 -20.91
C ILE A 179 -3.84 0.38 -21.53
N GLU A 180 -2.89 -0.54 -21.42
CA GLU A 180 -2.99 -1.88 -21.99
C GLU A 180 -3.32 -2.90 -20.92
N ARG A 181 -4.33 -3.74 -21.16
CA ARG A 181 -4.60 -4.90 -20.30
C ARG A 181 -3.73 -6.06 -20.76
N LYS A 182 -2.97 -6.62 -19.82
CA LYS A 182 -2.07 -7.77 -20.06
C LYS A 182 -2.38 -8.87 -19.06
N ASN A 183 -2.10 -10.11 -19.47
CA ASN A 183 -2.17 -11.26 -18.61
C ASN A 183 -0.79 -11.91 -18.53
N VAL A 184 -0.45 -12.42 -17.36
CA VAL A 184 0.76 -13.19 -17.14
C VAL A 184 0.46 -14.38 -16.25
N THR A 185 1.04 -15.53 -16.60
CA THR A 185 1.04 -16.71 -15.72
C THR A 185 2.31 -16.66 -14.88
N MET A 186 2.14 -16.77 -13.56
CA MET A 186 3.27 -16.75 -12.64
C MET A 186 3.14 -17.83 -11.56
N ARG A 187 4.27 -18.31 -11.06
CA ARG A 187 4.31 -19.22 -9.93
C ARG A 187 4.52 -18.43 -8.65
N LEU A 188 3.65 -18.60 -7.67
CA LEU A 188 3.78 -17.94 -6.38
C LEU A 188 5.01 -18.46 -5.61
N GLY A 189 5.74 -17.56 -4.99
CA GLY A 189 6.79 -17.92 -4.04
C GLY A 189 6.22 -18.24 -2.66
N GLU A 190 7.06 -18.75 -1.77
CA GLU A 190 6.77 -18.79 -0.34
C GLU A 190 7.20 -17.48 0.31
N ARG A 191 6.30 -16.92 1.12
CA ARG A 191 6.62 -15.69 1.84
C ARG A 191 7.75 -15.93 2.82
N PRO A 192 8.84 -15.14 2.77
CA PRO A 192 9.91 -15.23 3.76
C PRO A 192 9.35 -15.03 5.18
N PRO A 193 9.85 -15.77 6.18
CA PRO A 193 9.49 -15.49 7.57
C PRO A 193 9.82 -14.02 7.89
N ASN A 194 8.94 -13.36 8.66
CA ASN A 194 9.12 -11.96 9.03
C ASN A 194 10.51 -11.79 9.67
N ARG A 195 11.45 -11.27 8.89
CA ARG A 195 12.51 -10.48 9.48
C ARG A 195 11.82 -9.20 9.93
N THR A 196 11.71 -9.01 11.24
CA THR A 196 11.36 -7.70 11.79
C THR A 196 12.23 -6.70 11.06
N SER A 197 11.59 -5.88 10.20
CA SER A 197 12.25 -4.69 9.68
C SER A 197 12.63 -3.91 10.93
N ARG A 198 13.92 -3.86 11.24
CA ARG A 198 14.41 -2.90 12.20
C ARG A 198 14.01 -1.54 11.66
N ASP A 199 13.16 -0.87 12.39
CA ASP A 199 12.95 0.58 12.27
C ASP A 199 14.34 1.24 12.22
N GLY A 200 14.75 1.70 11.05
CA GLY A 200 16.08 2.26 10.85
C GLY A 200 16.27 3.03 9.56
N ASP A 201 15.42 2.83 8.57
CA ASP A 201 15.52 3.56 7.32
C ASP A 201 14.74 4.90 7.39
N ARG A 202 15.30 5.86 8.16
CA ARG A 202 14.99 7.26 7.92
C ARG A 202 15.61 7.65 6.58
N PRO A 203 14.87 8.37 5.71
CA PRO A 203 15.42 8.90 4.47
C PRO A 203 16.68 9.71 4.79
N THR A 204 17.77 9.41 4.10
CA THR A 204 19.01 10.18 4.23
C THR A 204 18.74 11.56 3.60
N LYS A 205 18.77 12.63 4.41
CA LYS A 205 18.68 14.00 3.89
C LYS A 205 19.88 14.25 2.98
N LEU A 206 19.61 14.54 1.72
CA LEU A 206 20.63 14.98 0.78
C LEU A 206 20.98 16.46 1.04
N PRO A 207 22.25 16.88 0.91
CA PRO A 207 22.65 18.28 1.05
C PRO A 207 22.05 19.12 -0.07
N VAL A 208 21.51 20.29 0.25
CA VAL A 208 20.80 21.15 -0.68
C VAL A 208 21.30 22.58 -0.55
N ASP A 209 21.75 23.19 -1.66
CA ASP A 209 22.13 24.61 -1.74
C ASP A 209 20.90 25.54 -1.79
N PRO A 210 20.99 26.80 -1.31
CA PRO A 210 19.84 27.68 -1.12
C PRO A 210 19.26 28.22 -2.45
N PRO A 211 17.96 28.57 -2.49
CA PRO A 211 17.18 28.75 -3.69
C PRO A 211 17.05 30.19 -4.20
N ALA A 212 16.81 30.31 -5.51
CA ALA A 212 16.22 31.48 -6.14
C ALA A 212 14.70 31.52 -5.87
N GLN A 213 14.12 32.71 -5.74
CA GLN A 213 12.69 32.91 -5.52
C GLN A 213 11.89 32.48 -6.77
N GLU A 214 11.18 31.36 -6.69
CA GLU A 214 10.26 30.90 -7.73
C GLU A 214 8.88 30.58 -7.15
N GLN A 215 7.84 30.76 -8.00
CA GLN A 215 6.48 30.32 -7.68
C GLN A 215 6.51 28.87 -7.24
N LYS A 216 5.95 28.57 -6.06
CA LYS A 216 5.92 27.23 -5.48
C LYS A 216 4.60 26.49 -5.83
N PRO A 217 4.50 25.82 -7.00
CA PRO A 217 3.28 25.10 -7.39
C PRO A 217 2.99 24.00 -6.36
N PHE A 218 1.78 23.96 -5.83
CA PHE A 218 1.39 23.12 -4.69
C PHE A 218 2.22 23.35 -3.41
N GLY A 219 2.92 24.48 -3.29
CA GLY A 219 3.81 24.76 -2.17
C GLY A 219 5.12 23.99 -2.20
N LEU A 220 5.50 23.41 -3.35
CA LEU A 220 6.74 22.66 -3.54
C LEU A 220 7.83 23.56 -4.14
N THR A 221 9.02 23.53 -3.55
CA THR A 221 10.25 24.01 -4.20
C THR A 221 10.93 22.83 -4.87
N LEU A 222 11.04 22.89 -6.20
CA LEU A 222 11.53 21.79 -7.02
C LEU A 222 12.84 22.18 -7.74
N THR A 223 13.73 21.21 -7.96
CA THR A 223 14.97 21.38 -8.72
C THR A 223 15.21 20.17 -9.62
N ALA A 224 15.98 20.39 -10.69
CA ALA A 224 16.38 19.30 -11.57
C ALA A 224 17.32 18.31 -10.84
N ILE A 225 17.34 17.06 -11.30
CA ILE A 225 18.23 16.01 -10.78
C ILE A 225 19.65 16.34 -11.22
N THR A 226 20.59 16.41 -10.28
CA THR A 226 22.01 16.59 -10.61
C THR A 226 22.64 15.30 -11.14
N PRO A 227 23.76 15.39 -11.91
CA PRO A 227 24.48 14.21 -12.38
C PRO A 227 24.90 13.27 -11.25
N GLU A 228 25.32 13.83 -10.12
CA GLU A 228 25.76 13.09 -8.95
C GLU A 228 24.59 12.32 -8.30
N MET A 229 23.43 12.97 -8.19
CA MET A 229 22.20 12.33 -7.68
C MET A 229 21.74 11.20 -8.61
N ALA A 230 21.73 11.44 -9.93
CA ALA A 230 21.33 10.42 -10.89
C ALA A 230 22.22 9.17 -10.79
N THR A 231 23.53 9.36 -10.64
CA THR A 231 24.50 8.27 -10.50
C THR A 231 24.33 7.55 -9.16
N SER A 232 24.19 8.29 -8.06
CA SER A 232 24.07 7.70 -6.71
C SER A 232 22.79 6.89 -6.52
N LEU A 233 21.69 7.29 -7.19
CA LEU A 233 20.39 6.64 -7.12
C LEU A 233 20.16 5.64 -8.26
N ASN A 234 21.10 5.51 -9.20
CA ASN A 234 20.99 4.69 -10.41
C ASN A 234 19.69 4.97 -11.21
N ILE A 235 19.39 6.27 -11.40
CA ILE A 235 18.23 6.74 -12.16
C ILE A 235 18.68 7.60 -13.36
N ASP A 236 17.79 7.75 -14.37
CA ASP A 236 18.04 8.65 -15.47
C ASP A 236 17.98 10.12 -15.00
N ARG A 237 18.86 10.98 -15.55
CA ARG A 237 18.90 12.42 -15.28
C ARG A 237 17.60 13.14 -15.67
N THR A 238 16.87 12.61 -16.63
CA THR A 238 15.59 13.14 -17.08
C THR A 238 14.40 12.59 -16.30
N ALA A 239 14.66 11.81 -15.23
CA ALA A 239 13.65 11.03 -14.52
C ALA A 239 12.79 11.84 -13.57
N GLY A 240 12.86 13.17 -13.52
CA GLY A 240 11.97 13.97 -12.70
C GLY A 240 12.60 15.18 -12.01
N LEU A 241 11.91 15.68 -10.99
CA LEU A 241 12.28 16.84 -10.19
C LEU A 241 12.41 16.47 -8.72
N VAL A 242 13.49 16.94 -8.08
CA VAL A 242 13.75 16.74 -6.66
C VAL A 242 12.96 17.75 -5.82
N VAL A 243 12.26 17.29 -4.81
CA VAL A 243 11.59 18.13 -3.80
C VAL A 243 12.64 18.64 -2.82
N LYS A 244 12.89 19.95 -2.83
CA LYS A 244 13.82 20.61 -1.90
C LYS A 244 13.13 21.02 -0.61
N GLU A 245 11.92 21.57 -0.72
CA GLU A 245 11.18 22.12 0.40
C GLU A 245 9.68 21.97 0.15
N ILE A 246 8.94 21.78 1.22
CA ILE A 246 7.46 21.70 1.21
C ILE A 246 6.95 22.80 2.15
N SER A 247 6.13 23.72 1.62
CA SER A 247 5.49 24.74 2.45
C SER A 247 4.52 24.09 3.44
N PRO A 248 4.64 24.33 4.75
CA PRO A 248 3.79 23.68 5.76
C PRO A 248 2.29 23.92 5.59
N GLU A 249 1.92 25.06 5.00
CA GLU A 249 0.51 25.44 4.74
C GLU A 249 0.00 24.95 3.37
N SER A 250 0.77 24.14 2.67
CA SER A 250 0.39 23.63 1.34
C SER A 250 -0.54 22.43 1.42
N LEU A 251 -1.41 22.31 0.40
CA LEU A 251 -2.26 21.11 0.25
C LEU A 251 -1.45 19.80 0.32
N ILE A 252 -0.23 19.80 -0.20
CA ILE A 252 0.63 18.60 -0.25
C ILE A 252 1.10 18.19 1.15
N ALA A 253 1.31 19.13 2.07
CA ALA A 253 1.73 18.81 3.44
C ALA A 253 0.69 17.96 4.19
N ASP A 254 -0.59 18.08 3.83
CA ASP A 254 -1.70 17.34 4.44
C ASP A 254 -1.98 15.99 3.76
N VAL A 255 -1.39 15.74 2.58
CA VAL A 255 -1.63 14.48 1.86
C VAL A 255 -0.86 13.34 2.51
N LYS A 256 -1.59 12.31 2.94
CA LYS A 256 -1.02 11.10 3.56
C LYS A 256 -1.23 9.88 2.65
N LEU A 257 -0.28 8.97 2.70
CA LEU A 257 -0.44 7.62 2.16
C LEU A 257 -1.45 6.82 3.01
N SER A 258 -1.88 5.68 2.50
CA SER A 258 -2.74 4.74 3.24
C SER A 258 -2.13 4.27 4.57
N SER A 259 -0.82 4.33 4.70
CA SER A 259 -0.07 4.04 5.93
C SER A 259 -0.08 5.17 6.97
N GLY A 260 -0.64 6.35 6.65
CA GLY A 260 -0.62 7.55 7.50
C GLY A 260 0.66 8.37 7.44
N VAL A 261 1.66 7.93 6.67
CA VAL A 261 2.91 8.65 6.44
C VAL A 261 2.72 9.76 5.40
N ASP A 262 3.50 10.83 5.46
CA ASP A 262 3.50 11.90 4.46
C ASP A 262 3.70 11.35 3.05
N ALA A 263 2.83 11.77 2.14
CA ALA A 263 2.86 11.26 0.77
C ALA A 263 4.10 11.74 0.01
N ILE A 264 4.57 12.96 0.28
CA ILE A 264 5.77 13.55 -0.31
C ILE A 264 6.66 14.07 0.81
N GLY A 265 7.95 13.87 0.69
CA GLY A 265 8.98 14.38 1.60
C GLY A 265 10.10 15.12 0.87
N GLU A 266 10.92 15.87 1.61
CA GLU A 266 12.15 16.46 1.08
C GLU A 266 13.09 15.35 0.60
N GLY A 267 13.67 15.51 -0.58
CA GLY A 267 14.51 14.50 -1.24
C GLY A 267 13.75 13.52 -2.13
N ASP A 268 12.43 13.52 -2.10
CA ASP A 268 11.62 12.76 -3.04
C ASP A 268 11.75 13.31 -4.47
N ILE A 269 11.54 12.46 -5.48
CA ILE A 269 11.68 12.81 -6.90
C ILE A 269 10.34 12.63 -7.60
N ILE A 270 9.73 13.73 -8.05
CA ILE A 270 8.48 13.70 -8.81
C ILE A 270 8.81 13.40 -10.26
N GLN A 271 8.39 12.22 -10.76
CA GLN A 271 8.65 11.79 -12.13
C GLN A 271 7.53 12.17 -13.09
N ARG A 272 6.28 12.07 -12.64
CA ARG A 272 5.09 12.32 -13.46
C ARG A 272 4.01 12.98 -12.63
N ILE A 273 3.20 13.80 -13.31
CA ILE A 273 1.93 14.31 -12.81
C ILE A 273 0.85 14.06 -13.87
N ASN A 274 -0.26 13.42 -13.49
CA ASN A 274 -1.35 13.07 -14.38
C ASN A 274 -0.88 12.44 -15.71
N ARG A 275 -0.04 11.40 -15.61
CA ARG A 275 0.60 10.65 -16.71
C ARG A 275 1.65 11.45 -17.52
N LYS A 276 1.76 12.76 -17.35
CA LYS A 276 2.75 13.59 -18.05
C LYS A 276 4.10 13.53 -17.32
N PRO A 277 5.20 13.20 -17.98
CA PRO A 277 6.52 13.28 -17.38
C PRO A 277 6.87 14.74 -17.06
N VAL A 278 7.61 14.94 -15.97
CA VAL A 278 8.12 16.26 -15.57
C VAL A 278 9.64 16.22 -15.53
N ALA A 279 10.28 17.01 -16.38
CA ALA A 279 11.73 17.07 -16.49
C ALA A 279 12.31 18.40 -16.00
N ASP A 280 11.48 19.46 -15.94
CA ASP A 280 11.88 20.80 -15.50
C ASP A 280 10.78 21.46 -14.68
N PRO A 281 11.13 22.40 -13.75
CA PRO A 281 10.17 23.09 -12.89
C PRO A 281 9.12 23.93 -13.65
N ALA A 282 9.46 24.46 -14.82
CA ALA A 282 8.52 25.28 -15.60
C ALA A 282 7.39 24.41 -16.17
N ALA A 283 7.73 23.25 -16.75
CA ALA A 283 6.76 22.27 -17.24
C ALA A 283 5.83 21.78 -16.12
N PHE A 284 6.37 21.51 -14.91
CA PHE A 284 5.56 21.17 -13.75
C PHE A 284 4.61 22.32 -13.38
N GLY A 285 5.12 23.55 -13.35
CA GLY A 285 4.32 24.74 -13.04
C GLY A 285 3.19 24.98 -14.07
N GLU A 286 3.41 24.71 -15.35
CA GLU A 286 2.37 24.80 -16.38
C GLU A 286 1.24 23.77 -16.17
N ILE A 287 1.62 22.52 -15.88
CA ILE A 287 0.63 21.46 -15.60
C ILE A 287 -0.21 21.84 -14.38
N VAL A 288 0.42 22.30 -13.28
CA VAL A 288 -0.30 22.67 -12.05
C VAL A 288 -1.20 23.89 -12.26
N ARG A 289 -0.77 24.90 -13.00
CA ARG A 289 -1.60 26.09 -13.31
C ARG A 289 -2.82 25.78 -14.17
N ALA A 290 -2.77 24.70 -14.96
CA ALA A 290 -3.91 24.25 -15.76
C ALA A 290 -4.97 23.50 -14.94
N LEU A 291 -4.65 23.07 -13.73
CA LEU A 291 -5.57 22.35 -12.85
C LEU A 291 -6.57 23.31 -12.18
N LYS A 292 -7.79 22.81 -11.99
CA LYS A 292 -8.89 23.54 -11.36
C LYS A 292 -9.32 22.85 -10.07
N LYS A 293 -9.99 23.60 -9.21
CA LYS A 293 -10.64 23.01 -8.03
C LYS A 293 -11.53 21.84 -8.43
N GLY A 294 -11.37 20.69 -7.74
CA GLY A 294 -12.07 19.44 -8.04
C GLY A 294 -11.35 18.54 -9.05
N ASP A 295 -10.22 18.97 -9.63
CA ASP A 295 -9.44 18.10 -10.51
C ASP A 295 -8.68 17.05 -9.72
N ALA A 296 -8.68 15.83 -10.25
CA ALA A 296 -7.91 14.73 -9.71
C ALA A 296 -6.42 14.88 -10.08
N VAL A 297 -5.55 14.63 -9.11
CA VAL A 297 -4.09 14.64 -9.30
C VAL A 297 -3.52 13.29 -8.89
N VAL A 298 -2.69 12.75 -9.77
CA VAL A 298 -1.88 11.55 -9.49
C VAL A 298 -0.43 11.88 -9.79
N MET A 299 0.43 11.74 -8.79
CA MET A 299 1.88 11.91 -8.98
C MET A 299 2.60 10.58 -8.78
N HIS A 300 3.57 10.30 -9.64
CA HIS A 300 4.55 9.25 -9.45
C HIS A 300 5.78 9.87 -8.80
N VAL A 301 6.08 9.43 -7.60
CA VAL A 301 7.12 9.99 -6.75
C VAL A 301 8.08 8.88 -6.35
N LEU A 302 9.37 9.00 -6.69
CA LEU A 302 10.41 8.11 -6.21
C LEU A 302 10.96 8.63 -4.89
N THR A 303 10.98 7.79 -3.88
CA THR A 303 11.63 8.05 -2.60
C THR A 303 12.92 7.25 -2.51
N PRO A 304 14.07 7.87 -2.28
CA PRO A 304 15.29 7.16 -1.94
C PRO A 304 15.12 6.43 -0.60
N VAL A 305 15.43 5.13 -0.54
CA VAL A 305 15.25 4.31 0.67
C VAL A 305 16.59 4.05 1.34
N SER A 306 17.51 3.36 0.68
CA SER A 306 18.87 3.16 1.16
C SER A 306 19.79 2.78 -0.01
N GLY A 307 21.02 3.30 0.01
CA GLY A 307 22.01 3.07 -1.06
C GLY A 307 21.47 3.53 -2.42
N THR A 308 21.44 2.64 -3.40
CA THR A 308 20.95 2.90 -4.77
C THR A 308 19.47 2.57 -4.97
N GLN A 309 18.75 2.20 -3.91
CA GLN A 309 17.36 1.77 -4.02
C GLN A 309 16.38 2.93 -3.90
N THR A 310 15.41 2.97 -4.81
CA THR A 310 14.29 3.90 -4.78
C THR A 310 12.98 3.13 -4.72
N GLN A 311 11.99 3.70 -4.05
CA GLN A 311 10.62 3.17 -3.99
C GLN A 311 9.67 4.15 -4.68
N LEU A 312 8.81 3.65 -5.57
CA LEU A 312 7.75 4.45 -6.16
C LEU A 312 6.60 4.60 -5.15
N LYS A 313 6.19 5.84 -4.91
CA LYS A 313 4.94 6.20 -4.24
C LYS A 313 3.95 6.71 -5.27
N ILE A 314 2.69 6.34 -5.14
CA ILE A 314 1.59 6.89 -5.93
C ILE A 314 0.80 7.84 -5.04
N VAL A 315 1.02 9.14 -5.25
CA VAL A 315 0.35 10.20 -4.50
C VAL A 315 -0.92 10.58 -5.23
N GLN A 316 -2.06 10.49 -4.55
CA GLN A 316 -3.40 10.66 -5.13
C GLN A 316 -4.19 11.65 -4.29
N PHE A 317 -4.65 12.75 -4.86
CA PHE A 317 -5.45 13.77 -4.17
C PHE A 317 -6.30 14.58 -5.15
N THR A 318 -7.24 15.34 -4.62
CA THR A 318 -8.09 16.27 -5.38
C THR A 318 -7.69 17.70 -5.06
N VAL A 319 -7.61 18.57 -6.07
CA VAL A 319 -7.32 20.02 -5.90
C VAL A 319 -8.46 20.68 -5.13
N GLN A 320 -8.14 21.36 -4.02
CA GLN A 320 -9.10 22.03 -3.14
C GLN A 320 -9.46 23.45 -3.61
#